data_534f2bd433cd1f1b9e3d476c7db00ea7
#
_entry.id   534f2bd433cd1f1b9e3d476c7db00ea7
#
_cell.length_a   1.000
_cell.length_b   1.000
_cell.length_c   1.000
_cell.angle_alpha   90.00
_cell.angle_beta   90.00
_cell.angle_gamma   90.00
#
_symmetry.space_group_name_H-M   'P 1'
#
loop_
_entity.id
_entity.type
_entity.pdbx_description
1 polymer ?
#
loop_
_entity_poly.entity_id
_entity_poly.type
_entity_poly.pdbx_seq_one_letter_code
_entity_poly.pdbx_strand_id
1 'polypeptide(L)'
;LLRFGFLAAIWGLIAASVVLLILAWDLPRPEAALATTRRPSTTLLASDGKLLATNGDLYGETLRLRDMPAHLPAAFIAIEDRRFRDHWGIDPIGLARAVHANFTSGRVVQGGSTLTQQLAKNLFLTPERSLKRKAQEAMLAFWLEQRFSKDELLEVYLNRVYLGAGTYGVDAAARLYFGVPARRLTPGQAAVLGGLPKAPSRINPRVNQAAAMARALEVLAAMTETGALTATQALQAVEAIRFTQPPSRDAGWFADWVQEGIIGRAPSSADLVLRTTLDPTLQAAAEARIDAILAGPGARAGVHQGAVVALDAATGAVRAMAGGKDYRNSPFNRATQARRQPGSAFKPFLFLAALEAGMGPQDMIADTALNLGGWSPSNGPWRARGEITVEEALAQSVNTSAVRLLQRAGGHRKVAEAARRAGLDGPFPRDGTIALGTGEVTLLDLVAAY
;
A
#
# COMPACT_ATOMS: atom_id res chain seq x y z
N LEU A 1 -56.80 -2.51 -42.94
CA LEU A 1 -56.03 -1.83 -41.89
C LEU A 1 -55.54 -2.81 -40.84
N LEU A 2 -56.33 -3.70 -40.24
CA LEU A 2 -55.95 -4.67 -39.21
C LEU A 2 -54.85 -5.67 -39.69
N ARG A 3 -54.95 -6.19 -40.93
CA ARG A 3 -53.93 -7.09 -41.51
C ARG A 3 -52.60 -6.40 -41.76
N PHE A 4 -52.60 -5.14 -42.21
CA PHE A 4 -51.36 -4.35 -42.37
C PHE A 4 -50.72 -4.01 -41.03
N GLY A 5 -51.54 -3.68 -40.01
CA GLY A 5 -51.01 -3.46 -38.66
C GLY A 5 -50.37 -4.70 -38.04
N PHE A 6 -50.99 -5.89 -38.24
CA PHE A 6 -50.46 -7.16 -37.79
C PHE A 6 -49.14 -7.54 -38.48
N LEU A 7 -49.07 -7.39 -39.81
CA LEU A 7 -47.82 -7.62 -40.57
C LEU A 7 -46.69 -6.64 -40.17
N ALA A 8 -47.02 -5.37 -39.98
CA ALA A 8 -46.07 -4.38 -39.49
C ALA A 8 -45.55 -4.72 -38.09
N ALA A 9 -46.38 -5.24 -37.20
CA ALA A 9 -45.97 -5.71 -35.88
C ALA A 9 -45.05 -6.92 -35.94
N ILE A 10 -45.30 -7.91 -36.83
CA ILE A 10 -44.44 -9.06 -37.03
C ILE A 10 -43.09 -8.64 -37.58
N TRP A 11 -43.03 -7.80 -38.63
CA TRP A 11 -41.76 -7.31 -39.17
C TRP A 11 -40.99 -6.44 -38.18
N GLY A 12 -41.71 -5.66 -37.35
CA GLY A 12 -41.11 -4.92 -36.24
C GLY A 12 -40.47 -5.84 -35.18
N LEU A 13 -41.14 -6.93 -34.82
CA LEU A 13 -40.59 -7.97 -33.92
C LEU A 13 -39.39 -8.68 -34.51
N ILE A 14 -39.44 -9.06 -35.80
CA ILE A 14 -38.30 -9.69 -36.50
C ILE A 14 -37.12 -8.72 -36.53
N ALA A 15 -37.30 -7.48 -36.93
CA ALA A 15 -36.24 -6.47 -36.95
C ALA A 15 -35.66 -6.25 -35.55
N ALA A 16 -36.48 -6.11 -34.53
CA ALA A 16 -36.03 -5.99 -33.15
C ALA A 16 -35.21 -7.22 -32.68
N SER A 17 -35.68 -8.43 -33.04
CA SER A 17 -34.93 -9.67 -32.73
C SER A 17 -33.58 -9.74 -33.43
N VAL A 18 -33.50 -9.35 -34.70
CA VAL A 18 -32.24 -9.29 -35.45
C VAL A 18 -31.27 -8.27 -34.81
N VAL A 19 -31.77 -7.09 -34.44
CA VAL A 19 -30.96 -6.09 -33.74
C VAL A 19 -30.46 -6.62 -32.40
N LEU A 20 -31.31 -7.29 -31.62
CA LEU A 20 -30.89 -7.92 -30.37
C LEU A 20 -29.85 -9.01 -30.57
N LEU A 21 -29.96 -9.84 -31.61
CA LEU A 21 -28.97 -10.86 -31.96
C LEU A 21 -27.63 -10.24 -32.35
N ILE A 22 -27.64 -9.16 -33.14
CA ILE A 22 -26.41 -8.43 -33.52
C ILE A 22 -25.75 -7.80 -32.27
N LEU A 23 -26.51 -7.25 -31.37
CA LEU A 23 -26.01 -6.68 -30.11
C LEU A 23 -25.47 -7.75 -29.16
N ALA A 24 -26.09 -8.95 -29.17
CA ALA A 24 -25.70 -10.06 -28.34
C ALA A 24 -24.47 -10.81 -28.87
N TRP A 25 -24.19 -10.71 -30.18
CA TRP A 25 -23.11 -11.45 -30.84
C TRP A 25 -21.72 -11.21 -30.24
N ASP A 26 -21.44 -9.95 -29.86
CA ASP A 26 -20.17 -9.52 -29.27
C ASP A 26 -20.20 -9.52 -27.73
N LEU A 27 -21.26 -10.04 -27.09
CA LEU A 27 -21.31 -10.08 -25.63
C LEU A 27 -20.34 -11.11 -25.09
N PRO A 28 -19.47 -10.75 -24.14
CA PRO A 28 -18.64 -11.70 -23.45
C PRO A 28 -19.48 -12.70 -22.68
N ARG A 29 -19.03 -13.95 -22.60
CA ARG A 29 -19.71 -14.97 -21.79
C ARG A 29 -19.65 -14.56 -20.32
N PRO A 30 -20.80 -14.38 -19.66
CA PRO A 30 -20.83 -13.80 -18.32
C PRO A 30 -20.14 -14.65 -17.25
N GLU A 31 -20.11 -15.98 -17.42
CA GLU A 31 -19.42 -16.90 -16.52
C GLU A 31 -17.90 -16.66 -16.50
N ALA A 32 -17.33 -16.34 -17.66
CA ALA A 32 -15.90 -16.02 -17.76
C ALA A 32 -15.55 -14.72 -17.04
N ALA A 33 -16.42 -13.72 -17.00
CA ALA A 33 -16.12 -12.41 -16.44
C ALA A 33 -16.31 -12.32 -14.92
N LEU A 34 -17.12 -13.17 -14.33
CA LEU A 34 -17.16 -13.35 -12.86
C LEU A 34 -15.87 -14.02 -12.35
N ALA A 35 -15.25 -14.87 -13.20
CA ALA A 35 -13.96 -15.51 -12.95
C ALA A 35 -12.75 -14.66 -13.41
N THR A 36 -12.96 -13.54 -14.15
CA THR A 36 -11.89 -12.90 -14.93
C THR A 36 -11.02 -11.97 -14.12
N THR A 37 -9.80 -12.28 -14.14
CA THR A 37 -8.58 -11.61 -14.65
C THR A 37 -8.51 -10.11 -14.34
N ARG A 38 -8.61 -9.78 -13.06
CA ARG A 38 -7.92 -8.60 -12.56
C ARG A 38 -6.44 -8.96 -12.40
N ARG A 39 -5.55 -8.02 -12.66
CA ARG A 39 -4.13 -8.22 -12.34
C ARG A 39 -4.04 -8.42 -10.84
N PRO A 40 -3.37 -9.48 -10.37
CA PRO A 40 -3.18 -9.69 -8.95
C PRO A 40 -2.55 -8.44 -8.34
N SER A 41 -3.07 -8.00 -7.22
CA SER A 41 -2.54 -6.85 -6.50
C SER A 41 -1.91 -7.29 -5.19
N THR A 42 -0.85 -6.59 -4.78
CA THR A 42 -0.25 -6.78 -3.47
C THR A 42 -0.49 -5.54 -2.63
N THR A 43 -1.24 -5.70 -1.56
CA THR A 43 -1.51 -4.65 -0.57
C THR A 43 -0.64 -4.87 0.66
N LEU A 44 0.16 -3.88 1.02
CA LEU A 44 0.99 -3.89 2.22
C LEU A 44 0.33 -3.07 3.31
N LEU A 45 0.13 -3.67 4.47
CA LEU A 45 -0.39 -3.02 5.67
C LEU A 45 0.71 -2.88 6.71
N ALA A 46 0.72 -1.76 7.43
CA ALA A 46 1.55 -1.56 8.61
C ALA A 46 1.15 -2.49 9.76
N SER A 47 1.91 -2.51 10.83
CA SER A 47 1.63 -3.29 12.05
C SER A 47 0.29 -2.92 12.69
N ASP A 48 -0.15 -1.67 12.57
CA ASP A 48 -1.45 -1.16 13.05
C ASP A 48 -2.61 -1.42 12.06
N GLY A 49 -2.32 -2.03 10.90
CA GLY A 49 -3.30 -2.35 9.85
C GLY A 49 -3.58 -1.20 8.89
N LYS A 50 -2.91 -0.06 9.00
CA LYS A 50 -3.01 1.02 8.00
C LYS A 50 -2.31 0.64 6.71
N LEU A 51 -2.80 1.18 5.60
CA LEU A 51 -2.20 0.97 4.28
C LEU A 51 -0.83 1.64 4.19
N LEU A 52 0.19 0.86 3.81
CA LEU A 52 1.54 1.35 3.50
C LEU A 52 1.72 1.58 2.01
N ALA A 53 1.46 0.55 1.22
CA ALA A 53 1.68 0.58 -0.21
C ALA A 53 0.77 -0.42 -0.92
N THR A 54 0.58 -0.22 -2.23
CA THR A 54 -0.09 -1.16 -3.10
C THR A 54 0.66 -1.24 -4.41
N ASN A 55 0.86 -2.44 -4.90
CA ASN A 55 1.34 -2.68 -6.25
C ASN A 55 0.20 -3.28 -7.07
N GLY A 56 -0.13 -2.64 -8.19
CA GLY A 56 -1.34 -2.91 -8.96
C GLY A 56 -2.53 -2.06 -8.48
N ASP A 57 -3.74 -2.45 -8.92
CA ASP A 57 -4.97 -1.84 -8.44
C ASP A 57 -5.20 -2.20 -6.97
N LEU A 58 -5.61 -1.23 -6.16
CA LEU A 58 -5.81 -1.43 -4.73
C LEU A 58 -7.14 -2.14 -4.51
N TYR A 59 -7.07 -3.41 -4.14
CA TYR A 59 -8.22 -4.19 -3.69
C TYR A 59 -8.10 -4.46 -2.20
N GLY A 60 -9.21 -4.33 -1.49
CA GLY A 60 -9.31 -4.70 -0.07
C GLY A 60 -9.78 -6.14 0.12
N GLU A 61 -10.16 -6.45 1.33
CA GLU A 61 -10.82 -7.72 1.67
C GLU A 61 -12.15 -7.81 0.93
N THR A 62 -12.45 -8.97 0.33
CA THR A 62 -13.77 -9.25 -0.24
C THR A 62 -14.74 -9.50 0.91
N LEU A 63 -15.71 -8.63 1.08
CA LEU A 63 -16.68 -8.70 2.17
C LEU A 63 -18.01 -9.24 1.68
N ARG A 64 -18.64 -10.09 2.47
CA ARG A 64 -20.04 -10.45 2.27
C ARG A 64 -20.93 -9.29 2.72
N LEU A 65 -22.09 -9.13 2.10
CA LEU A 65 -23.01 -8.05 2.42
C LEU A 65 -23.37 -8.02 3.92
N ARG A 66 -23.53 -9.20 4.54
CA ARG A 66 -23.81 -9.35 5.97
C ARG A 66 -22.67 -8.89 6.89
N ASP A 67 -21.45 -8.80 6.39
CA ASP A 67 -20.26 -8.35 7.12
C ASP A 67 -20.06 -6.83 7.03
N MET A 68 -20.86 -6.17 6.19
CA MET A 68 -20.84 -4.72 6.00
C MET A 68 -21.85 -4.06 6.95
N PRO A 69 -21.52 -2.87 7.52
CA PRO A 69 -22.52 -2.13 8.29
C PRO A 69 -23.70 -1.72 7.39
N ALA A 70 -24.92 -1.84 7.88
CA ALA A 70 -26.15 -1.66 7.07
C ALA A 70 -26.23 -0.32 6.32
N HIS A 71 -25.67 0.74 6.89
CA HIS A 71 -25.63 2.07 6.26
C HIS A 71 -24.68 2.15 5.05
N LEU A 72 -23.74 1.20 4.87
CA LEU A 72 -22.83 1.22 3.74
C LEU A 72 -23.56 0.86 2.42
N PRO A 73 -24.20 -0.31 2.27
CA PRO A 73 -24.99 -0.58 1.07
C PRO A 73 -26.14 0.42 0.90
N ALA A 74 -26.77 0.88 1.98
CA ALA A 74 -27.83 1.88 1.93
C ALA A 74 -27.37 3.21 1.31
N ALA A 75 -26.15 3.67 1.55
CA ALA A 75 -25.60 4.89 0.96
C ALA A 75 -25.52 4.80 -0.57
N PHE A 76 -25.06 3.66 -1.11
CA PHE A 76 -24.99 3.45 -2.56
C PHE A 76 -26.38 3.34 -3.18
N ILE A 77 -27.29 2.57 -2.57
CA ILE A 77 -28.67 2.45 -3.04
C ILE A 77 -29.38 3.81 -3.05
N ALA A 78 -29.26 4.58 -1.96
CA ALA A 78 -29.94 5.86 -1.82
C ALA A 78 -29.55 6.88 -2.88
N ILE A 79 -28.29 6.91 -3.31
CA ILE A 79 -27.79 7.93 -4.24
C ILE A 79 -27.75 7.48 -5.69
N GLU A 80 -27.43 6.21 -5.95
CA GLU A 80 -27.23 5.68 -7.31
C GLU A 80 -28.51 5.03 -7.87
N ASP A 81 -29.28 4.33 -7.02
CA ASP A 81 -30.40 3.51 -7.48
C ASP A 81 -31.43 3.24 -6.37
N ARG A 82 -32.26 4.26 -6.05
CA ARG A 82 -33.24 4.21 -4.93
C ARG A 82 -34.21 3.05 -5.01
N ARG A 83 -34.52 2.56 -6.23
CA ARG A 83 -35.43 1.46 -6.49
C ARG A 83 -34.73 0.15 -6.84
N PHE A 84 -33.46 0.02 -6.47
CA PHE A 84 -32.64 -1.14 -6.77
C PHE A 84 -33.34 -2.48 -6.49
N ARG A 85 -34.12 -2.56 -5.41
CA ARG A 85 -34.81 -3.79 -5.01
C ARG A 85 -36.13 -4.05 -5.77
N ASP A 86 -36.64 -3.06 -6.53
CA ASP A 86 -38.00 -3.11 -7.13
C ASP A 86 -37.99 -3.34 -8.65
N HIS A 87 -36.81 -3.28 -9.30
CA HIS A 87 -36.71 -3.45 -10.75
C HIS A 87 -35.79 -4.63 -11.14
N TRP A 88 -35.81 -5.00 -12.42
CA TRP A 88 -35.09 -6.14 -12.99
C TRP A 88 -33.93 -5.68 -13.88
N GLY A 89 -32.98 -4.98 -13.28
CA GLY A 89 -31.76 -4.49 -13.97
C GLY A 89 -31.95 -3.17 -14.71
N ILE A 90 -33.15 -2.82 -15.09
CA ILE A 90 -33.53 -1.55 -15.72
C ILE A 90 -34.66 -0.91 -14.89
N ASP A 91 -34.52 0.37 -14.58
CA ASP A 91 -35.57 1.14 -13.90
C ASP A 91 -36.24 2.17 -14.85
N PRO A 92 -37.35 1.81 -15.54
CA PRO A 92 -38.01 2.73 -16.45
C PRO A 92 -38.56 3.97 -15.74
N ILE A 93 -39.02 3.84 -14.49
CA ILE A 93 -39.57 4.96 -13.71
C ILE A 93 -38.43 5.90 -13.28
N GLY A 94 -37.30 5.34 -12.83
CA GLY A 94 -36.09 6.11 -12.52
C GLY A 94 -35.53 6.83 -13.73
N LEU A 95 -35.55 6.19 -14.90
CA LEU A 95 -35.14 6.80 -16.16
C LEU A 95 -36.06 7.97 -16.54
N ALA A 96 -37.37 7.78 -16.49
CA ALA A 96 -38.34 8.86 -16.77
C ALA A 96 -38.15 10.05 -15.82
N ARG A 97 -37.97 9.79 -14.53
CA ARG A 97 -37.66 10.82 -13.52
C ARG A 97 -36.35 11.55 -13.83
N ALA A 98 -35.27 10.83 -14.17
CA ALA A 98 -34.01 11.44 -14.53
C ALA A 98 -34.08 12.32 -15.78
N VAL A 99 -34.81 11.87 -16.81
CA VAL A 99 -35.10 12.67 -18.03
C VAL A 99 -35.83 13.95 -17.67
N HIS A 100 -36.91 13.85 -16.87
CA HIS A 100 -37.67 15.02 -16.43
C HIS A 100 -36.81 16.01 -15.64
N ALA A 101 -36.03 15.53 -14.66
CA ALA A 101 -35.15 16.36 -13.84
C ALA A 101 -34.06 17.06 -14.68
N ASN A 102 -33.47 16.38 -15.64
CA ASN A 102 -32.46 16.93 -16.53
C ASN A 102 -33.06 17.96 -17.51
N PHE A 103 -34.25 17.70 -17.99
CA PHE A 103 -34.97 18.62 -18.88
C PHE A 103 -35.34 19.91 -18.14
N THR A 104 -35.90 19.80 -16.94
CA THR A 104 -36.30 20.98 -16.15
C THR A 104 -35.14 21.81 -15.63
N SER A 105 -33.97 21.19 -15.37
CA SER A 105 -32.77 21.88 -14.89
C SER A 105 -31.86 22.41 -16.02
N GLY A 106 -32.16 22.10 -17.30
CA GLY A 106 -31.33 22.48 -18.44
C GLY A 106 -29.90 21.88 -18.46
N ARG A 107 -29.62 20.96 -17.55
CA ARG A 107 -28.30 20.28 -17.43
C ARG A 107 -28.48 18.86 -16.87
N VAL A 108 -27.46 18.01 -17.07
CA VAL A 108 -27.48 16.66 -16.51
C VAL A 108 -27.24 16.72 -14.99
N VAL A 109 -28.31 16.59 -14.21
CA VAL A 109 -28.27 16.59 -12.74
C VAL A 109 -28.45 15.18 -12.15
N GLN A 110 -29.14 14.28 -12.87
CA GLN A 110 -29.42 12.92 -12.42
C GLN A 110 -29.11 11.89 -13.50
N GLY A 111 -28.40 10.80 -13.13
CA GLY A 111 -28.17 9.63 -13.98
C GLY A 111 -29.37 8.67 -13.95
N GLY A 112 -29.66 8.03 -15.09
CA GLY A 112 -30.74 7.02 -15.18
C GLY A 112 -30.21 5.59 -15.28
N SER A 113 -28.96 5.31 -14.92
CA SER A 113 -28.38 3.96 -14.95
C SER A 113 -28.51 3.30 -13.59
N THR A 114 -28.95 2.04 -13.55
CA THR A 114 -29.07 1.24 -12.33
C THR A 114 -27.72 0.73 -11.84
N LEU A 115 -27.64 0.31 -10.58
CA LEU A 115 -26.45 -0.35 -10.01
C LEU A 115 -26.05 -1.61 -10.81
N THR A 116 -27.02 -2.39 -11.26
CA THR A 116 -26.78 -3.57 -12.09
C THR A 116 -26.21 -3.21 -13.47
N GLN A 117 -26.67 -2.12 -14.10
CA GLN A 117 -26.09 -1.62 -15.34
C GLN A 117 -24.65 -1.12 -15.15
N GLN A 118 -24.38 -0.44 -14.02
CA GLN A 118 -23.01 -0.02 -13.68
C GLN A 118 -22.11 -1.23 -13.44
N LEU A 119 -22.60 -2.27 -12.76
CA LEU A 119 -21.89 -3.52 -12.55
C LEU A 119 -21.59 -4.21 -13.88
N ALA A 120 -22.60 -4.35 -14.76
CA ALA A 120 -22.44 -4.92 -16.09
C ALA A 120 -21.36 -4.18 -16.90
N LYS A 121 -21.42 -2.85 -16.90
CA LYS A 121 -20.39 -2.02 -17.55
C LYS A 121 -18.99 -2.30 -17.01
N ASN A 122 -18.83 -2.34 -15.68
CA ASN A 122 -17.52 -2.48 -15.05
C ASN A 122 -16.91 -3.88 -15.20
N LEU A 123 -17.75 -4.91 -15.32
CA LEU A 123 -17.30 -6.30 -15.44
C LEU A 123 -17.03 -6.73 -16.88
N PHE A 124 -17.81 -6.23 -17.85
CA PHE A 124 -17.94 -6.86 -19.16
C PHE A 124 -17.59 -5.94 -20.34
N LEU A 125 -17.61 -4.62 -20.15
CA LEU A 125 -17.58 -3.70 -21.27
C LEU A 125 -16.38 -2.76 -21.24
N THR A 126 -15.96 -2.34 -22.44
CA THR A 126 -14.90 -1.35 -22.62
C THR A 126 -15.38 0.08 -22.28
N PRO A 127 -14.45 1.04 -22.00
CA PRO A 127 -14.82 2.42 -21.63
C PRO A 127 -15.48 3.25 -22.73
N GLU A 128 -15.60 2.74 -23.94
CA GLU A 128 -16.16 3.47 -25.08
C GLU A 128 -17.61 3.95 -24.83
N ARG A 129 -17.92 5.16 -25.31
CA ARG A 129 -19.26 5.75 -25.19
C ARG A 129 -20.02 5.57 -26.50
N SER A 130 -20.86 4.54 -26.58
CA SER A 130 -21.73 4.28 -27.75
C SER A 130 -23.12 3.83 -27.32
N LEU A 131 -24.11 4.03 -28.19
CA LEU A 131 -25.47 3.53 -27.98
C LEU A 131 -25.49 1.98 -27.97
N LYS A 132 -24.66 1.34 -28.81
CA LYS A 132 -24.49 -0.11 -28.82
C LYS A 132 -24.10 -0.60 -27.41
N ARG A 133 -23.07 0.01 -26.82
CA ARG A 133 -22.63 -0.34 -25.47
C ARG A 133 -23.73 -0.11 -24.43
N LYS A 134 -24.53 0.96 -24.55
CA LYS A 134 -25.64 1.21 -23.60
C LYS A 134 -26.73 0.16 -23.70
N ALA A 135 -27.04 -0.33 -24.89
CA ALA A 135 -27.96 -1.44 -25.08
C ALA A 135 -27.38 -2.76 -24.50
N GLN A 136 -26.09 -3.00 -24.71
CA GLN A 136 -25.38 -4.16 -24.14
C GLN A 136 -25.36 -4.13 -22.60
N GLU A 137 -25.17 -2.95 -21.98
CA GLU A 137 -25.29 -2.77 -20.52
C GLU A 137 -26.69 -3.20 -20.02
N ALA A 138 -27.75 -2.81 -20.72
CA ALA A 138 -29.11 -3.15 -20.35
C ALA A 138 -29.39 -4.65 -20.48
N MET A 139 -28.91 -5.28 -21.57
CA MET A 139 -29.06 -6.73 -21.80
C MET A 139 -28.31 -7.53 -20.74
N LEU A 140 -27.05 -7.15 -20.44
CA LEU A 140 -26.24 -7.80 -19.40
C LEU A 140 -26.83 -7.60 -18.00
N ALA A 141 -27.34 -6.40 -17.72
CA ALA A 141 -28.01 -6.12 -16.45
C ALA A 141 -29.25 -7.01 -16.26
N PHE A 142 -30.10 -7.13 -17.28
CA PHE A 142 -31.24 -8.01 -17.25
C PHE A 142 -30.83 -9.49 -17.05
N TRP A 143 -29.79 -9.95 -17.77
CA TRP A 143 -29.27 -11.31 -17.62
C TRP A 143 -28.72 -11.58 -16.22
N LEU A 144 -27.97 -10.62 -15.63
CA LEU A 144 -27.45 -10.73 -14.27
C LEU A 144 -28.58 -10.89 -13.25
N GLU A 145 -29.64 -10.12 -13.37
CA GLU A 145 -30.79 -10.16 -12.47
C GLU A 145 -31.62 -11.47 -12.56
N GLN A 146 -31.47 -12.22 -13.69
CA GLN A 146 -32.07 -13.54 -13.83
C GLN A 146 -31.26 -14.64 -13.12
N ARG A 147 -29.98 -14.41 -12.89
CA ARG A 147 -29.04 -15.40 -12.36
C ARG A 147 -28.64 -15.19 -10.92
N PHE A 148 -28.66 -13.95 -10.46
CA PHE A 148 -28.18 -13.54 -9.15
C PHE A 148 -29.26 -12.76 -8.40
N SER A 149 -29.32 -12.96 -7.09
CA SER A 149 -30.14 -12.17 -6.20
C SER A 149 -29.66 -10.72 -6.10
N LYS A 150 -30.53 -9.81 -5.69
CA LYS A 150 -30.17 -8.41 -5.43
C LYS A 150 -29.02 -8.26 -4.45
N ASP A 151 -28.98 -9.08 -3.44
CA ASP A 151 -27.91 -9.05 -2.43
C ASP A 151 -26.56 -9.51 -3.00
N GLU A 152 -26.54 -10.56 -3.82
CA GLU A 152 -25.32 -11.01 -4.52
C GLU A 152 -24.81 -9.95 -5.50
N LEU A 153 -25.71 -9.33 -6.28
CA LEU A 153 -25.33 -8.25 -7.20
C LEU A 153 -24.73 -7.04 -6.47
N LEU A 154 -25.35 -6.66 -5.36
CA LEU A 154 -24.86 -5.55 -4.53
C LEU A 154 -23.54 -5.88 -3.88
N GLU A 155 -23.36 -7.11 -3.39
CA GLU A 155 -22.10 -7.59 -2.82
C GLU A 155 -20.97 -7.51 -3.85
N VAL A 156 -21.18 -8.02 -5.06
CA VAL A 156 -20.18 -7.95 -6.14
C VAL A 156 -19.90 -6.50 -6.52
N TYR A 157 -20.93 -5.65 -6.61
CA TYR A 157 -20.77 -4.23 -6.94
C TYR A 157 -19.88 -3.53 -5.91
N LEU A 158 -20.20 -3.65 -4.62
CA LEU A 158 -19.46 -3.00 -3.53
C LEU A 158 -18.00 -3.46 -3.43
N ASN A 159 -17.72 -4.70 -3.78
CA ASN A 159 -16.36 -5.24 -3.79
C ASN A 159 -15.56 -4.89 -5.06
N ARG A 160 -16.21 -4.38 -6.13
CA ARG A 160 -15.56 -4.16 -7.42
C ARG A 160 -15.63 -2.73 -7.96
N VAL A 161 -16.49 -1.90 -7.42
CA VAL A 161 -16.66 -0.51 -7.90
C VAL A 161 -15.38 0.30 -7.74
N TYR A 162 -15.01 1.04 -8.80
CA TYR A 162 -13.89 1.98 -8.73
C TYR A 162 -14.27 3.22 -7.93
N LEU A 163 -13.49 3.52 -6.89
CA LEU A 163 -13.74 4.60 -5.94
C LEU A 163 -12.66 5.69 -5.94
N GLY A 164 -11.83 5.72 -6.99
CA GLY A 164 -10.79 6.74 -7.15
C GLY A 164 -9.45 6.35 -6.55
N ALA A 165 -8.40 7.11 -6.89
CA ALA A 165 -7.03 6.90 -6.40
C ALA A 165 -6.52 5.45 -6.54
N GLY A 166 -6.90 4.76 -7.62
CA GLY A 166 -6.52 3.37 -7.87
C GLY A 166 -7.28 2.33 -7.02
N THR A 167 -8.28 2.73 -6.22
CA THR A 167 -9.01 1.82 -5.34
C THR A 167 -10.21 1.17 -6.02
N TYR A 168 -10.34 -0.14 -5.84
CA TYR A 168 -11.48 -0.93 -6.26
C TYR A 168 -12.08 -1.64 -5.04
N GLY A 169 -13.39 -1.48 -4.87
CA GLY A 169 -14.15 -1.99 -3.74
C GLY A 169 -14.08 -1.11 -2.48
N VAL A 170 -15.11 -1.29 -1.65
CA VAL A 170 -15.35 -0.44 -0.47
C VAL A 170 -14.30 -0.62 0.63
N ASP A 171 -13.70 -1.81 0.79
CA ASP A 171 -12.70 -2.03 1.84
C ASP A 171 -11.36 -1.36 1.52
N ALA A 172 -10.91 -1.44 0.26
CA ALA A 172 -9.72 -0.71 -0.18
C ALA A 172 -9.88 0.81 -0.02
N ALA A 173 -11.03 1.34 -0.45
CA ALA A 173 -11.34 2.76 -0.33
C ALA A 173 -11.47 3.21 1.14
N ALA A 174 -12.08 2.39 2.00
CA ALA A 174 -12.19 2.65 3.43
C ALA A 174 -10.81 2.75 4.11
N ARG A 175 -9.94 1.80 3.83
CA ARG A 175 -8.56 1.81 4.35
C ARG A 175 -7.77 3.00 3.82
N LEU A 176 -7.88 3.29 2.53
CA LEU A 176 -7.15 4.42 1.93
C LEU A 176 -7.63 5.76 2.49
N TYR A 177 -8.95 6.00 2.51
CA TYR A 177 -9.47 7.34 2.84
C TYR A 177 -9.65 7.58 4.34
N PHE A 178 -9.90 6.51 5.12
CA PHE A 178 -10.23 6.63 6.54
C PHE A 178 -9.33 5.82 7.49
N GLY A 179 -8.46 4.95 6.95
CA GLY A 179 -7.56 4.11 7.76
C GLY A 179 -8.27 3.02 8.56
N VAL A 180 -9.51 2.68 8.20
CA VAL A 180 -10.31 1.65 8.85
C VAL A 180 -10.81 0.63 7.84
N PRO A 181 -11.02 -0.64 8.21
CA PRO A 181 -11.69 -1.60 7.32
C PRO A 181 -13.16 -1.22 7.10
N ALA A 182 -13.73 -1.61 5.95
CA ALA A 182 -15.11 -1.26 5.60
C ALA A 182 -16.14 -1.75 6.63
N ARG A 183 -15.85 -2.81 7.37
CA ARG A 183 -16.69 -3.30 8.49
C ARG A 183 -16.91 -2.28 9.62
N ARG A 184 -16.04 -1.29 9.74
CA ARG A 184 -16.06 -0.26 10.80
C ARG A 184 -16.35 1.14 10.29
N LEU A 185 -16.84 1.27 9.05
CA LEU A 185 -17.23 2.57 8.51
C LEU A 185 -18.38 3.18 9.30
N THR A 186 -18.30 4.46 9.56
CA THR A 186 -19.40 5.27 10.09
C THR A 186 -20.38 5.65 8.97
N PRO A 187 -21.64 6.07 9.28
CA PRO A 187 -22.57 6.53 8.26
C PRO A 187 -22.03 7.67 7.38
N GLY A 188 -21.28 8.61 7.95
CA GLY A 188 -20.66 9.70 7.20
C GLY A 188 -19.56 9.21 6.24
N GLN A 189 -18.74 8.27 6.68
CA GLN A 189 -17.72 7.66 5.84
C GLN A 189 -18.35 6.82 4.71
N ALA A 190 -19.41 6.08 4.99
CA ALA A 190 -20.19 5.35 4.00
C ALA A 190 -20.80 6.30 2.95
N ALA A 191 -21.32 7.46 3.38
CA ALA A 191 -21.85 8.47 2.48
C ALA A 191 -20.77 9.06 1.56
N VAL A 192 -19.55 9.29 2.05
CA VAL A 192 -18.41 9.68 1.19
C VAL A 192 -18.20 8.63 0.11
N LEU A 193 -18.06 7.34 0.47
CA LEU A 193 -17.82 6.27 -0.51
C LEU A 193 -18.99 6.14 -1.50
N GLY A 194 -20.24 6.18 -1.04
CA GLY A 194 -21.43 6.12 -1.89
C GLY A 194 -21.50 7.27 -2.91
N GLY A 195 -20.89 8.41 -2.60
CA GLY A 195 -20.84 9.55 -3.52
C GLY A 195 -19.79 9.47 -4.62
N LEU A 196 -18.74 8.63 -4.46
CA LEU A 196 -17.59 8.59 -5.37
C LEU A 196 -17.89 8.06 -6.77
N PRO A 197 -18.78 7.07 -7.01
CA PRO A 197 -19.00 6.50 -8.35
C PRO A 197 -19.37 7.53 -9.43
N LYS A 198 -19.97 8.66 -9.06
CA LYS A 198 -20.31 9.76 -9.97
C LYS A 198 -19.09 10.32 -10.72
N ALA A 199 -17.96 10.49 -10.05
CA ALA A 199 -16.74 11.06 -10.64
C ALA A 199 -15.49 10.69 -9.79
N PRO A 200 -15.14 9.40 -9.67
CA PRO A 200 -14.18 8.89 -8.68
C PRO A 200 -12.79 9.52 -8.81
N SER A 201 -12.35 9.86 -10.03
CA SER A 201 -11.04 10.47 -10.25
C SER A 201 -10.97 11.96 -9.84
N ARG A 202 -12.12 12.65 -9.74
CA ARG A 202 -12.18 14.09 -9.49
C ARG A 202 -12.61 14.48 -8.08
N ILE A 203 -13.50 13.67 -7.47
CA ILE A 203 -14.12 14.01 -6.19
C ILE A 203 -13.66 13.10 -5.04
N ASN A 204 -12.64 12.27 -5.25
CA ASN A 204 -12.13 11.48 -4.13
C ASN A 204 -11.33 12.34 -3.14
N PRO A 205 -11.28 11.92 -1.85
CA PRO A 205 -10.65 12.70 -0.78
C PRO A 205 -9.15 12.99 -0.97
N ARG A 206 -8.44 12.20 -1.79
CA ARG A 206 -7.01 12.42 -2.10
C ARG A 206 -6.79 13.56 -3.08
N VAL A 207 -7.77 13.84 -3.91
CA VAL A 207 -7.70 14.89 -4.94
C VAL A 207 -8.43 16.15 -4.48
N ASN A 208 -9.64 16.01 -3.91
CA ASN A 208 -10.46 17.16 -3.53
C ASN A 208 -11.39 16.81 -2.35
N GLN A 209 -10.91 17.06 -1.13
CA GLN A 209 -11.67 16.79 0.09
C GLN A 209 -12.97 17.60 0.17
N ALA A 210 -12.95 18.87 -0.27
CA ALA A 210 -14.15 19.73 -0.24
C ALA A 210 -15.24 19.19 -1.16
N ALA A 211 -14.90 18.75 -2.38
CA ALA A 211 -15.85 18.14 -3.30
C ALA A 211 -16.36 16.79 -2.78
N ALA A 212 -15.49 15.99 -2.12
CA ALA A 212 -15.89 14.75 -1.47
C ALA A 212 -16.93 14.99 -0.36
N MET A 213 -16.69 16.01 0.48
CA MET A 213 -17.61 16.41 1.54
C MET A 213 -18.94 16.92 0.98
N ALA A 214 -18.90 17.81 -0.02
CA ALA A 214 -20.13 18.30 -0.66
C ALA A 214 -20.96 17.15 -1.23
N ARG A 215 -20.34 16.18 -1.87
CA ARG A 215 -21.03 15.00 -2.40
C ARG A 215 -21.55 14.09 -1.30
N ALA A 216 -20.83 13.93 -0.18
CA ALA A 216 -21.28 13.15 0.97
C ALA A 216 -22.57 13.76 1.59
N LEU A 217 -22.70 15.08 1.63
CA LEU A 217 -23.93 15.77 2.06
C LEU A 217 -25.13 15.41 1.17
N GLU A 218 -24.94 15.36 -0.16
CA GLU A 218 -25.99 14.92 -1.09
C GLU A 218 -26.40 13.46 -0.81
N VAL A 219 -25.43 12.58 -0.50
CA VAL A 219 -25.71 11.18 -0.14
C VAL A 219 -26.46 11.07 1.17
N LEU A 220 -26.05 11.80 2.21
CA LEU A 220 -26.74 11.80 3.51
C LEU A 220 -28.18 12.32 3.39
N ALA A 221 -28.40 13.35 2.58
CA ALA A 221 -29.75 13.82 2.28
C ALA A 221 -30.58 12.71 1.59
N ALA A 222 -30.03 12.02 0.59
CA ALA A 222 -30.68 10.89 -0.07
C ALA A 222 -30.97 9.72 0.90
N MET A 223 -30.06 9.42 1.82
CA MET A 223 -30.27 8.41 2.86
C MET A 223 -31.39 8.79 3.84
N THR A 224 -31.54 10.07 4.13
CA THR A 224 -32.65 10.58 4.95
C THR A 224 -33.98 10.48 4.19
N GLU A 225 -34.01 10.86 2.92
CA GLU A 225 -35.19 10.74 2.08
C GLU A 225 -35.66 9.28 1.88
N THR A 226 -34.76 8.33 1.87
CA THR A 226 -35.08 6.89 1.76
C THR A 226 -35.33 6.23 3.12
N GLY A 227 -35.23 6.96 4.23
CA GLY A 227 -35.47 6.44 5.58
C GLY A 227 -34.30 5.60 6.14
N ALA A 228 -33.16 5.56 5.46
CA ALA A 228 -31.98 4.82 5.93
C ALA A 228 -31.31 5.51 7.14
N LEU A 229 -31.48 6.82 7.28
CA LEU A 229 -31.04 7.62 8.43
C LEU A 229 -32.13 8.62 8.83
N THR A 230 -32.17 8.99 10.12
CA THR A 230 -32.90 10.17 10.57
C THR A 230 -32.11 11.45 10.28
N ALA A 231 -32.77 12.61 10.23
CA ALA A 231 -32.11 13.89 10.03
C ALA A 231 -31.04 14.16 11.09
N THR A 232 -31.30 13.81 12.36
CA THR A 232 -30.34 13.93 13.45
C THR A 232 -29.09 13.05 13.24
N GLN A 233 -29.29 11.80 12.83
CA GLN A 233 -28.18 10.90 12.52
C GLN A 233 -27.34 11.40 11.33
N ALA A 234 -27.98 11.98 10.31
CA ALA A 234 -27.27 12.56 9.17
C ALA A 234 -26.39 13.75 9.58
N LEU A 235 -26.87 14.65 10.43
CA LEU A 235 -26.08 15.78 10.95
C LEU A 235 -24.87 15.28 11.76
N GLN A 236 -25.07 14.35 12.68
CA GLN A 236 -23.98 13.76 13.47
C GLN A 236 -22.96 13.05 12.59
N ALA A 237 -23.41 12.38 11.52
CA ALA A 237 -22.54 11.68 10.59
C ALA A 237 -21.58 12.61 9.84
N VAL A 238 -22.02 13.83 9.48
CA VAL A 238 -21.15 14.85 8.84
C VAL A 238 -20.01 15.27 9.75
N GLU A 239 -20.31 15.56 11.01
CA GLU A 239 -19.31 16.01 11.99
C GLU A 239 -18.25 14.95 12.31
N ALA A 240 -18.59 13.69 12.12
CA ALA A 240 -17.70 12.56 12.41
C ALA A 240 -16.72 12.22 11.28
N ILE A 241 -16.87 12.80 10.07
CA ILE A 241 -15.99 12.48 8.93
C ILE A 241 -14.58 13.00 9.20
N ARG A 242 -13.61 12.11 9.19
CA ARG A 242 -12.18 12.44 9.24
C ARG A 242 -11.46 11.66 8.16
N PHE A 243 -10.64 12.33 7.36
CA PHE A 243 -9.81 11.68 6.35
C PHE A 243 -8.42 11.41 6.92
N THR A 244 -7.85 10.27 6.55
CA THR A 244 -6.45 9.98 6.85
C THR A 244 -5.54 10.82 5.97
N GLN A 245 -4.36 11.15 6.51
CA GLN A 245 -3.27 11.65 5.67
C GLN A 245 -2.83 10.54 4.68
N PRO A 246 -2.25 10.91 3.51
CA PRO A 246 -1.60 9.94 2.64
C PRO A 246 -0.63 9.09 3.47
N PRO A 247 -0.48 7.78 3.12
CA PRO A 247 0.63 7.00 3.64
C PRO A 247 1.91 7.79 3.44
N SER A 248 2.85 7.67 4.38
CA SER A 248 4.17 8.29 4.23
C SER A 248 4.72 7.96 2.85
N ARG A 249 5.15 8.98 2.11
CA ARG A 249 5.65 8.81 0.74
C ARG A 249 6.95 8.01 0.70
N ASP A 250 7.56 7.85 1.83
CA ASP A 250 8.92 7.35 2.00
C ASP A 250 8.97 5.88 2.41
N ALA A 251 7.84 5.28 2.86
CA ALA A 251 7.73 3.84 3.07
C ALA A 251 7.93 2.99 1.78
N GLY A 252 8.11 3.62 0.63
CA GLY A 252 8.37 2.95 -0.66
C GLY A 252 9.58 2.04 -0.64
N TRP A 253 10.68 2.43 0.01
CA TRP A 253 11.86 1.55 0.16
C TRP A 253 11.56 0.26 0.90
N PHE A 254 10.78 0.34 1.97
CA PHE A 254 10.33 -0.84 2.71
C PHE A 254 9.36 -1.68 1.89
N ALA A 255 8.44 -1.03 1.19
CA ALA A 255 7.46 -1.71 0.35
C ALA A 255 8.13 -2.49 -0.79
N ASP A 256 9.09 -1.88 -1.49
CA ASP A 256 9.85 -2.54 -2.55
C ASP A 256 10.65 -3.73 -2.00
N TRP A 257 11.33 -3.54 -0.86
CA TRP A 257 12.09 -4.62 -0.22
C TRP A 257 11.21 -5.81 0.18
N VAL A 258 10.02 -5.55 0.74
CA VAL A 258 9.05 -6.61 1.05
C VAL A 258 8.58 -7.30 -0.22
N GLN A 259 8.27 -6.54 -1.27
CA GLN A 259 7.82 -7.11 -2.55
C GLN A 259 8.90 -7.98 -3.21
N GLU A 260 10.14 -7.54 -3.24
CA GLU A 260 11.28 -8.33 -3.71
C GLU A 260 11.40 -9.66 -2.93
N GLY A 261 11.20 -9.62 -1.61
CA GLY A 261 11.26 -10.79 -0.74
C GLY A 261 10.14 -11.83 -0.96
N ILE A 262 9.01 -11.44 -1.54
CA ILE A 262 7.87 -12.32 -1.80
C ILE A 262 7.79 -12.82 -3.26
N ILE A 263 8.55 -12.24 -4.18
CA ILE A 263 8.62 -12.70 -5.58
C ILE A 263 9.02 -14.17 -5.60
N GLY A 264 8.21 -15.00 -6.26
CA GLY A 264 8.41 -16.44 -6.35
C GLY A 264 7.98 -17.27 -5.13
N ARG A 265 7.54 -16.62 -4.04
CA ARG A 265 7.01 -17.30 -2.83
C ARG A 265 5.49 -17.31 -2.74
N ALA A 266 4.84 -16.39 -3.43
CA ALA A 266 3.39 -16.26 -3.45
C ALA A 266 2.80 -16.65 -4.82
N PRO A 267 1.54 -17.17 -4.87
CA PRO A 267 0.88 -17.45 -6.14
C PRO A 267 0.75 -16.17 -6.97
N SER A 268 1.18 -16.22 -8.23
CA SER A 268 1.14 -15.07 -9.15
C SER A 268 -0.28 -14.68 -9.60
N SER A 269 -1.29 -15.49 -9.25
CA SER A 269 -2.69 -15.33 -9.68
C SER A 269 -3.65 -14.84 -8.59
N ALA A 270 -3.17 -14.65 -7.34
CA ALA A 270 -4.02 -14.25 -6.21
C ALA A 270 -3.69 -12.83 -5.73
N ASP A 271 -4.72 -12.12 -5.26
CA ASP A 271 -4.50 -10.89 -4.50
C ASP A 271 -3.87 -11.23 -3.16
N LEU A 272 -2.86 -10.46 -2.80
CA LEU A 272 -2.16 -10.61 -1.54
C LEU A 272 -2.41 -9.40 -0.65
N VAL A 273 -2.84 -9.65 0.57
CA VAL A 273 -2.86 -8.65 1.64
C VAL A 273 -1.82 -9.07 2.67
N LEU A 274 -0.73 -8.33 2.73
CA LEU A 274 0.41 -8.62 3.59
C LEU A 274 0.42 -7.66 4.77
N ARG A 275 0.24 -8.18 5.97
CA ARG A 275 0.46 -7.43 7.19
C ARG A 275 1.94 -7.47 7.54
N THR A 276 2.56 -6.29 7.52
CA THR A 276 3.99 -6.14 7.81
C THR A 276 4.26 -5.77 9.26
N THR A 277 5.52 -5.76 9.62
CA THR A 277 5.99 -5.39 10.96
C THR A 277 6.31 -3.90 11.12
N LEU A 278 6.21 -3.10 10.04
CA LEU A 278 6.54 -1.69 10.05
C LEU A 278 5.66 -0.92 11.05
N ASP A 279 6.29 -0.14 11.92
CA ASP A 279 5.61 0.78 12.83
C ASP A 279 5.52 2.17 12.17
N PRO A 280 4.31 2.66 11.85
CA PRO A 280 4.15 3.95 11.16
C PRO A 280 4.72 5.14 11.95
N THR A 281 4.71 5.07 13.28
CA THR A 281 5.23 6.14 14.14
C THR A 281 6.74 6.19 14.10
N LEU A 282 7.38 5.03 14.23
CA LEU A 282 8.83 4.89 14.11
C LEU A 282 9.31 5.25 12.69
N GLN A 283 8.59 4.84 11.67
CA GLN A 283 8.89 5.18 10.28
C GLN A 283 8.87 6.69 10.07
N ALA A 284 7.80 7.36 10.47
CA ALA A 284 7.68 8.81 10.36
C ALA A 284 8.79 9.56 11.14
N ALA A 285 9.15 9.06 12.33
CA ALA A 285 10.24 9.62 13.11
C ALA A 285 11.61 9.45 12.42
N ALA A 286 11.88 8.30 11.81
CA ALA A 286 13.11 8.02 11.07
C ALA A 286 13.26 8.96 9.86
N GLU A 287 12.19 9.11 9.08
CA GLU A 287 12.15 10.02 7.91
C GLU A 287 12.36 11.47 8.32
N ALA A 288 11.60 11.94 9.31
CA ALA A 288 11.74 13.31 9.82
C ALA A 288 13.16 13.60 10.34
N ARG A 289 13.82 12.61 10.96
CA ARG A 289 15.17 12.78 11.45
C ARG A 289 16.20 12.82 10.32
N ILE A 290 16.06 12.02 9.27
CA ILE A 290 16.90 12.12 8.07
C ILE A 290 16.77 13.52 7.48
N ASP A 291 15.54 14.01 7.27
CA ASP A 291 15.29 15.32 6.70
C ASP A 291 15.93 16.44 7.55
N ALA A 292 15.73 16.41 8.87
CA ALA A 292 16.30 17.40 9.77
C ALA A 292 17.83 17.42 9.75
N ILE A 293 18.47 16.24 9.73
CA ILE A 293 19.93 16.13 9.67
C ILE A 293 20.45 16.61 8.31
N LEU A 294 19.84 16.20 7.21
CA LEU A 294 20.26 16.57 5.86
C LEU A 294 19.99 18.05 5.53
N ALA A 295 18.95 18.66 6.11
CA ALA A 295 18.69 20.09 5.96
C ALA A 295 19.60 20.97 6.85
N GLY A 296 20.06 20.45 7.98
CA GLY A 296 20.85 21.19 8.98
C GLY A 296 22.34 20.85 8.97
N PRO A 297 22.81 20.05 9.94
CA PRO A 297 24.25 19.76 10.08
C PRO A 297 24.83 19.01 8.90
N GLY A 298 24.06 18.11 8.30
CA GLY A 298 24.48 17.34 7.11
C GLY A 298 24.74 18.24 5.90
N ALA A 299 23.86 19.21 5.64
CA ALA A 299 24.07 20.16 4.54
C ALA A 299 25.39 20.92 4.70
N ARG A 300 25.69 21.38 5.92
CA ARG A 300 26.98 22.06 6.21
C ARG A 300 28.20 21.17 6.03
N ALA A 301 28.05 19.87 6.21
CA ALA A 301 29.09 18.87 6.01
C ALA A 301 29.12 18.28 4.60
N GLY A 302 28.30 18.76 3.66
CA GLY A 302 28.20 18.23 2.30
C GLY A 302 27.56 16.84 2.21
N VAL A 303 26.77 16.45 3.22
CA VAL A 303 26.03 15.16 3.24
C VAL A 303 24.66 15.36 2.57
N HIS A 304 24.41 14.57 1.54
CA HIS A 304 23.20 14.68 0.73
C HIS A 304 22.22 13.52 0.91
N GLN A 305 22.64 12.40 1.47
CA GLN A 305 21.84 11.20 1.65
C GLN A 305 22.17 10.52 2.99
N GLY A 306 21.18 9.81 3.54
CA GLY A 306 21.32 9.02 4.74
C GLY A 306 20.32 7.86 4.73
N ALA A 307 20.51 6.86 5.56
CA ALA A 307 19.57 5.76 5.73
C ALA A 307 19.41 5.43 7.22
N VAL A 308 18.23 4.93 7.57
CA VAL A 308 17.91 4.44 8.93
C VAL A 308 17.22 3.09 8.81
N VAL A 309 17.62 2.16 9.68
CA VAL A 309 16.95 0.87 9.91
C VAL A 309 16.76 0.72 11.41
N ALA A 310 15.57 0.30 11.81
CA ALA A 310 15.26 -0.09 13.18
C ALA A 310 14.70 -1.52 13.18
N LEU A 311 15.31 -2.39 13.95
CA LEU A 311 14.86 -3.76 14.18
C LEU A 311 14.38 -3.92 15.61
N ASP A 312 13.42 -4.82 15.78
CA ASP A 312 13.05 -5.34 17.09
C ASP A 312 14.13 -6.34 17.55
N ALA A 313 14.77 -6.05 18.65
CA ALA A 313 15.94 -6.82 19.11
C ALA A 313 15.60 -8.27 19.48
N ALA A 314 14.34 -8.55 19.87
CA ALA A 314 13.93 -9.89 20.28
C ALA A 314 13.54 -10.77 19.08
N THR A 315 12.96 -10.17 18.05
CA THR A 315 12.35 -10.90 16.91
C THR A 315 13.08 -10.71 15.59
N GLY A 316 13.96 -9.73 15.48
CA GLY A 316 14.58 -9.31 14.22
C GLY A 316 13.61 -8.59 13.25
N ALA A 317 12.39 -8.30 13.68
CA ALA A 317 11.39 -7.68 12.83
C ALA A 317 11.77 -6.24 12.47
N VAL A 318 11.70 -5.89 11.18
CA VAL A 318 11.93 -4.51 10.72
C VAL A 318 10.77 -3.63 11.17
N ARG A 319 11.05 -2.64 12.01
CA ARG A 319 10.09 -1.67 12.54
C ARG A 319 10.10 -0.36 11.78
N ALA A 320 11.26 0.05 11.24
CA ALA A 320 11.38 1.20 10.35
C ALA A 320 12.51 0.98 9.34
N MET A 321 12.33 1.49 8.12
CA MET A 321 13.33 1.46 7.07
C MET A 321 13.19 2.68 6.15
N ALA A 322 14.16 3.59 6.22
CA ALA A 322 14.27 4.74 5.33
C ALA A 322 15.59 4.65 4.56
N GLY A 323 15.52 4.45 3.25
CA GLY A 323 16.69 4.22 2.37
C GLY A 323 17.31 5.47 1.78
N GLY A 324 16.81 6.65 2.13
CA GLY A 324 17.27 7.92 1.57
C GLY A 324 16.45 9.12 2.06
N LYS A 325 16.68 10.28 1.43
CA LYS A 325 15.95 11.52 1.71
C LYS A 325 14.55 11.54 1.09
N ASP A 326 14.44 11.08 -0.14
CA ASP A 326 13.19 11.12 -0.92
C ASP A 326 13.14 9.91 -1.88
N TYR A 327 12.20 9.01 -1.62
CA TYR A 327 12.01 7.79 -2.41
C TYR A 327 11.68 8.09 -3.88
N ARG A 328 10.89 9.13 -4.16
CA ARG A 328 10.47 9.46 -5.54
C ARG A 328 11.63 9.89 -6.41
N ASN A 329 12.57 10.62 -5.82
CA ASN A 329 13.77 11.12 -6.51
C ASN A 329 14.91 10.09 -6.52
N SER A 330 14.91 9.15 -5.57
CA SER A 330 15.95 8.12 -5.46
C SER A 330 15.37 6.85 -4.85
N PRO A 331 14.84 5.92 -5.67
CA PRO A 331 14.33 4.64 -5.19
C PRO A 331 15.42 3.68 -4.70
N PHE A 332 16.71 3.99 -4.97
CA PHE A 332 17.84 3.20 -4.48
C PHE A 332 17.83 3.11 -2.94
N ASN A 333 17.61 1.89 -2.43
CA ASN A 333 17.51 1.63 -1.01
C ASN A 333 18.90 1.50 -0.36
N ARG A 334 19.37 2.57 0.26
CA ARG A 334 20.71 2.59 0.89
C ARG A 334 20.79 1.71 2.14
N ALA A 335 19.66 1.31 2.70
CA ALA A 335 19.64 0.40 3.84
C ALA A 335 19.95 -1.05 3.44
N THR A 336 19.53 -1.48 2.24
CA THR A 336 19.61 -2.86 1.78
C THR A 336 20.54 -3.08 0.58
N GLN A 337 20.78 -2.05 -0.23
CA GLN A 337 21.52 -2.16 -1.48
C GLN A 337 22.90 -1.49 -1.43
N ALA A 338 23.06 -0.41 -0.64
CA ALA A 338 24.35 0.25 -0.52
C ALA A 338 25.30 -0.56 0.35
N ARG A 339 26.41 -1.00 -0.23
CA ARG A 339 27.52 -1.58 0.52
C ARG A 339 28.48 -0.48 0.93
N ARG A 340 28.79 -0.42 2.21
CA ARG A 340 29.66 0.60 2.81
C ARG A 340 30.56 -0.03 3.86
N GLN A 341 31.74 0.55 4.03
CA GLN A 341 32.66 0.19 5.11
C GLN A 341 32.03 0.59 6.45
N PRO A 342 31.76 -0.36 7.36
CA PRO A 342 31.19 -0.05 8.66
C PRO A 342 32.17 0.68 9.59
N GLY A 343 33.46 0.65 9.26
CA GLY A 343 34.46 1.24 10.11
C GLY A 343 34.46 0.60 11.50
N SER A 344 34.57 1.41 12.53
CA SER A 344 34.63 0.92 13.93
C SER A 344 33.36 0.19 14.39
N ALA A 345 32.23 0.31 13.67
CA ALA A 345 31.06 -0.52 13.95
C ALA A 345 31.28 -2.01 13.65
N PHE A 346 32.40 -2.38 12.98
CA PHE A 346 32.78 -3.78 12.79
C PHE A 346 33.54 -4.37 13.98
N LYS A 347 34.13 -3.54 14.87
CA LYS A 347 34.96 -4.00 15.98
C LYS A 347 34.35 -5.04 16.91
N PRO A 348 33.03 -5.01 17.23
CA PRO A 348 32.44 -6.06 18.05
C PRO A 348 32.68 -7.48 17.55
N PHE A 349 32.73 -7.71 16.22
CA PHE A 349 32.98 -9.02 15.63
C PHE A 349 34.45 -9.43 15.76
N LEU A 350 35.38 -8.48 15.73
CA LEU A 350 36.80 -8.70 16.07
C LEU A 350 36.96 -9.08 17.56
N PHE A 351 36.32 -8.33 18.44
CA PHE A 351 36.38 -8.59 19.88
C PHE A 351 35.73 -9.92 20.24
N LEU A 352 34.57 -10.27 19.58
CA LEU A 352 33.96 -11.59 19.71
C LEU A 352 34.94 -12.71 19.36
N ALA A 353 35.65 -12.60 18.24
CA ALA A 353 36.67 -13.60 17.85
C ALA A 353 37.83 -13.68 18.84
N ALA A 354 38.21 -12.56 19.46
CA ALA A 354 39.26 -12.54 20.49
C ALA A 354 38.82 -13.21 21.79
N LEU A 355 37.55 -12.98 22.21
CA LEU A 355 36.94 -13.64 23.37
C LEU A 355 36.82 -15.15 23.13
N GLU A 356 36.40 -15.57 21.93
CA GLU A 356 36.36 -16.99 21.53
C GLU A 356 37.75 -17.65 21.52
N ALA A 357 38.83 -16.86 21.29
CA ALA A 357 40.22 -17.31 21.37
C ALA A 357 40.76 -17.33 22.81
N GLY A 358 39.93 -17.07 23.82
CA GLY A 358 40.27 -17.17 25.24
C GLY A 358 40.71 -15.86 25.89
N MET A 359 40.61 -14.73 25.19
CA MET A 359 40.89 -13.43 25.82
C MET A 359 39.75 -12.98 26.74
N GLY A 360 40.12 -12.37 27.89
CA GLY A 360 39.17 -11.74 28.80
C GLY A 360 39.07 -10.22 28.60
N PRO A 361 37.95 -9.59 29.04
CA PRO A 361 37.79 -8.13 28.98
C PRO A 361 38.90 -7.36 29.71
N GLN A 362 39.46 -7.96 30.78
CA GLN A 362 40.47 -7.34 31.63
C GLN A 362 41.91 -7.64 31.16
N ASP A 363 42.09 -8.43 30.12
CA ASP A 363 43.40 -8.67 29.56
C ASP A 363 44.00 -7.39 28.99
N MET A 364 45.31 -7.25 29.13
CA MET A 364 46.04 -6.06 28.71
C MET A 364 46.45 -6.15 27.23
N ILE A 365 46.29 -5.03 26.53
CA ILE A 365 46.69 -4.86 25.12
C ILE A 365 47.35 -3.49 24.93
N ALA A 366 48.42 -3.48 24.14
CA ALA A 366 49.16 -2.23 23.94
C ALA A 366 48.42 -1.23 23.08
N ASP A 367 48.30 0.02 23.56
CA ASP A 367 47.89 1.23 22.84
C ASP A 367 49.12 2.08 22.53
N THR A 368 50.01 1.57 21.71
CA THR A 368 51.24 2.27 21.26
C THR A 368 51.26 2.32 19.73
N ALA A 369 52.11 3.17 19.18
CA ALA A 369 52.31 3.23 17.74
C ALA A 369 52.62 1.85 17.15
N LEU A 370 52.05 1.56 15.97
CA LEU A 370 52.16 0.29 15.29
C LEU A 370 52.53 0.53 13.82
N ASN A 371 53.53 -0.20 13.34
CA ASN A 371 53.91 -0.23 11.93
C ASN A 371 53.92 -1.68 11.44
N LEU A 372 53.18 -1.97 10.40
CA LEU A 372 53.08 -3.30 9.79
C LEU A 372 53.43 -3.18 8.31
N GLY A 373 54.72 -3.35 8.00
CA GLY A 373 55.17 -3.32 6.61
C GLY A 373 54.90 -2.01 5.88
N GLY A 374 55.06 -0.88 6.58
CA GLY A 374 54.81 0.46 6.03
C GLY A 374 53.39 0.99 6.27
N TRP A 375 52.43 0.16 6.75
CA TRP A 375 51.11 0.61 7.15
C TRP A 375 51.07 0.90 8.67
N SER A 376 50.65 2.10 9.03
CA SER A 376 50.53 2.54 10.42
C SER A 376 49.12 3.00 10.74
N PRO A 377 48.32 2.17 11.47
CA PRO A 377 46.99 2.57 11.89
C PRO A 377 47.08 3.73 12.88
N SER A 378 46.21 4.73 12.69
CA SER A 378 46.13 5.93 13.55
C SER A 378 44.89 5.89 14.43
N ASN A 379 45.03 6.38 15.68
CA ASN A 379 43.89 6.62 16.58
C ASN A 379 43.30 8.05 16.43
N GLY A 380 43.67 8.77 15.38
CA GLY A 380 43.31 10.19 15.20
C GLY A 380 43.99 11.09 16.25
N PRO A 381 43.25 12.00 16.93
CA PRO A 381 43.83 12.91 17.93
C PRO A 381 44.15 12.23 19.26
N TRP A 382 43.92 10.93 19.39
CA TRP A 382 44.17 10.15 20.59
C TRP A 382 45.64 10.00 20.92
N ARG A 383 46.05 10.21 22.19
CA ARG A 383 47.41 9.96 22.66
C ARG A 383 47.53 8.53 23.17
N ALA A 384 48.55 7.82 22.74
CA ALA A 384 48.89 6.49 23.22
C ALA A 384 49.09 6.48 24.75
N ARG A 385 48.46 5.49 25.43
CA ARG A 385 48.50 5.34 26.89
C ARG A 385 49.32 4.18 27.38
N GLY A 386 50.07 3.50 26.49
CA GLY A 386 50.86 2.34 26.84
C GLY A 386 50.04 1.04 26.77
N GLU A 387 49.64 0.48 27.91
CA GLU A 387 48.77 -0.68 27.97
C GLU A 387 47.42 -0.31 28.54
N ILE A 388 46.36 -0.86 27.91
CA ILE A 388 44.96 -0.68 28.30
C ILE A 388 44.27 -2.03 28.31
N THR A 389 43.10 -2.14 28.97
CA THR A 389 42.33 -3.39 28.94
C THR A 389 41.65 -3.57 27.57
N VAL A 390 41.33 -4.82 27.24
CA VAL A 390 40.55 -5.16 26.04
C VAL A 390 39.19 -4.45 26.07
N GLU A 391 38.53 -4.37 27.22
CA GLU A 391 37.29 -3.62 27.43
C GLU A 391 37.45 -2.14 27.07
N GLU A 392 38.50 -1.50 27.60
CA GLU A 392 38.81 -0.10 27.31
C GLU A 392 39.13 0.12 25.83
N ALA A 393 39.86 -0.79 25.21
CA ALA A 393 40.20 -0.74 23.78
C ALA A 393 38.94 -0.75 22.90
N LEU A 394 37.87 -1.51 23.28
CA LEU A 394 36.59 -1.49 22.60
C LEU A 394 35.83 -0.21 22.91
N ALA A 395 35.69 0.15 24.18
CA ALA A 395 34.89 1.32 24.62
C ALA A 395 35.41 2.64 24.00
N GLN A 396 36.76 2.76 23.88
CA GLN A 396 37.41 3.92 23.27
C GLN A 396 37.65 3.75 21.76
N SER A 397 37.28 2.60 21.20
CA SER A 397 37.43 2.31 19.78
C SER A 397 38.89 2.45 19.26
N VAL A 398 39.86 2.00 20.05
CA VAL A 398 41.30 2.19 19.77
C VAL A 398 41.75 1.36 18.56
N ASN A 399 42.24 2.01 17.50
CA ASN A 399 42.63 1.33 16.25
C ASN A 399 43.90 0.49 16.39
N THR A 400 44.92 1.02 17.05
CA THR A 400 46.19 0.32 17.25
C THR A 400 46.04 -0.97 18.05
N SER A 401 45.23 -0.93 19.10
CA SER A 401 44.87 -2.08 19.92
C SER A 401 44.02 -3.09 19.14
N ALA A 402 43.04 -2.61 18.34
CA ALA A 402 42.22 -3.47 17.50
C ALA A 402 43.05 -4.28 16.48
N VAL A 403 44.04 -3.65 15.84
CA VAL A 403 44.92 -4.35 14.90
C VAL A 403 45.83 -5.37 15.61
N ARG A 404 46.29 -5.10 16.83
CA ARG A 404 47.01 -6.09 17.65
C ARG A 404 46.13 -7.24 18.10
N LEU A 405 44.88 -6.92 18.46
CA LEU A 405 43.90 -7.92 18.86
C LEU A 405 43.60 -8.91 17.74
N LEU A 406 43.62 -8.48 16.47
CA LEU A 406 43.41 -9.34 15.30
C LEU A 406 44.40 -10.55 15.30
N GLN A 407 45.66 -10.35 15.66
CA GLN A 407 46.62 -11.45 15.72
C GLN A 407 46.25 -12.44 16.83
N ARG A 408 45.88 -11.95 18.01
CA ARG A 408 45.43 -12.77 19.15
C ARG A 408 44.11 -13.48 18.88
N ALA A 409 43.23 -12.89 18.09
CA ALA A 409 41.94 -13.47 17.65
C ALA A 409 42.10 -14.58 16.58
N GLY A 410 43.34 -14.96 16.21
CA GLY A 410 43.60 -15.98 15.17
C GLY A 410 43.59 -15.45 13.74
N GLY A 411 43.70 -14.12 13.56
CA GLY A 411 43.85 -13.46 12.26
C GLY A 411 42.56 -13.20 11.52
N HIS A 412 42.68 -12.65 10.32
CA HIS A 412 41.56 -12.19 9.50
C HIS A 412 40.49 -13.27 9.21
N ARG A 413 40.91 -14.54 9.08
CA ARG A 413 39.96 -15.65 8.82
C ARG A 413 39.01 -15.86 9.99
N LYS A 414 39.51 -15.89 11.22
CA LYS A 414 38.64 -16.09 12.41
C LYS A 414 37.69 -14.93 12.64
N VAL A 415 38.14 -13.71 12.43
CA VAL A 415 37.30 -12.53 12.51
C VAL A 415 36.20 -12.53 11.42
N ALA A 416 36.56 -12.91 10.18
CA ALA A 416 35.56 -13.05 9.10
C ALA A 416 34.56 -14.19 9.38
N GLU A 417 35.01 -15.32 9.99
CA GLU A 417 34.14 -16.40 10.43
C GLU A 417 33.14 -15.93 11.52
N ALA A 418 33.61 -15.19 12.52
CA ALA A 418 32.76 -14.62 13.56
C ALA A 418 31.72 -13.67 12.97
N ALA A 419 32.11 -12.78 12.06
CA ALA A 419 31.20 -11.86 11.38
C ALA A 419 30.14 -12.61 10.54
N ARG A 420 30.55 -13.67 9.81
CA ARG A 420 29.59 -14.49 9.03
C ARG A 420 28.58 -15.25 9.90
N ARG A 421 29.05 -15.80 11.03
CA ARG A 421 28.11 -16.44 11.99
C ARG A 421 27.09 -15.47 12.56
N ALA A 422 27.45 -14.19 12.68
CA ALA A 422 26.52 -13.12 13.04
C ALA A 422 25.61 -12.66 11.88
N GLY A 423 25.79 -13.22 10.68
CA GLY A 423 24.95 -12.90 9.51
C GLY A 423 25.53 -11.86 8.54
N LEU A 424 26.78 -11.42 8.74
CA LEU A 424 27.43 -10.48 7.81
C LEU A 424 28.03 -11.22 6.61
N ASP A 425 27.40 -11.06 5.44
CA ASP A 425 27.93 -11.53 4.17
C ASP A 425 28.68 -10.40 3.46
N GLY A 426 30.00 -10.51 3.42
CA GLY A 426 30.79 -9.50 2.73
C GLY A 426 32.09 -10.04 2.18
N PRO A 427 32.66 -9.35 1.19
CA PRO A 427 34.05 -9.51 0.85
C PRO A 427 34.89 -8.88 1.97
N PHE A 428 35.30 -9.68 2.93
CA PHE A 428 36.17 -9.21 4.01
C PHE A 428 37.63 -9.19 3.54
N PRO A 429 38.40 -8.13 3.89
CA PRO A 429 39.82 -8.04 3.61
C PRO A 429 40.60 -9.22 4.23
N ARG A 430 41.68 -9.63 3.55
CA ARG A 430 42.56 -10.71 4.01
C ARG A 430 43.80 -10.21 4.70
N ASP A 431 43.77 -8.98 5.20
CA ASP A 431 44.88 -8.29 5.87
C ASP A 431 44.43 -7.61 7.17
N GLY A 432 45.31 -6.82 7.78
CA GLY A 432 45.08 -6.15 9.05
C GLY A 432 43.95 -5.10 9.04
N THR A 433 43.54 -4.64 7.88
CA THR A 433 42.52 -3.59 7.74
C THR A 433 41.11 -4.07 8.10
N ILE A 434 40.87 -5.40 8.10
CA ILE A 434 39.62 -5.99 8.58
C ILE A 434 39.31 -5.56 10.02
N ALA A 435 40.33 -5.40 10.87
CA ALA A 435 40.16 -4.95 12.25
C ALA A 435 39.54 -3.56 12.38
N LEU A 436 39.65 -2.77 11.31
CA LEU A 436 39.12 -1.39 11.22
C LEU A 436 37.84 -1.31 10.42
N GLY A 437 37.26 -2.45 10.00
CA GLY A 437 36.00 -2.54 9.29
C GLY A 437 36.06 -1.97 7.87
N THR A 438 37.10 -2.29 7.10
CA THR A 438 37.22 -1.89 5.68
C THR A 438 36.47 -2.82 4.72
N GLY A 439 35.90 -3.93 5.20
CA GLY A 439 34.98 -4.77 4.43
C GLY A 439 33.64 -4.09 4.26
N GLU A 440 33.05 -4.21 3.07
CA GLU A 440 31.75 -3.55 2.76
C GLU A 440 30.57 -4.44 3.12
N VAL A 441 29.61 -3.89 3.86
CA VAL A 441 28.35 -4.54 4.28
C VAL A 441 27.17 -3.62 4.03
N THR A 442 25.94 -4.17 4.04
CA THR A 442 24.74 -3.33 4.04
C THR A 442 24.40 -2.86 5.45
N LEU A 443 23.64 -1.77 5.56
CA LEU A 443 23.17 -1.28 6.86
C LEU A 443 22.25 -2.30 7.53
N LEU A 444 21.35 -2.92 6.77
CA LEU A 444 20.43 -3.92 7.30
C LEU A 444 21.16 -5.13 7.88
N ASP A 445 22.13 -5.68 7.14
CA ASP A 445 22.90 -6.82 7.61
C ASP A 445 23.69 -6.49 8.87
N LEU A 446 24.28 -5.29 8.92
CA LEU A 446 25.04 -4.85 10.10
C LEU A 446 24.14 -4.73 11.34
N VAL A 447 22.97 -4.10 11.20
CA VAL A 447 22.01 -3.95 12.32
C VAL A 447 21.46 -5.31 12.76
N ALA A 448 21.22 -6.22 11.81
CA ALA A 448 20.75 -7.57 12.12
C ALA A 448 21.83 -8.43 12.82
N ALA A 449 23.10 -8.16 12.55
CA ALA A 449 24.22 -8.85 13.18
C ALA A 449 24.46 -8.42 14.65
N TYR A 450 24.01 -7.22 15.04
CA TYR A 450 24.05 -6.70 16.41
C TYR A 450 22.93 -7.29 17.26
#